data_fea8ad7531b86e68b81823448a22ca6e
#
_entry.id   fea8ad7531b86e68b81823448a22ca6e
#
_cell.length_a   1.000
_cell.length_b   1.000
_cell.length_c   1.000
_cell.angle_alpha   90.00
_cell.angle_beta   90.00
_cell.angle_gamma   90.00
#
_symmetry.space_group_name_H-M   'P 1'
#
loop_
_entity.id
_entity.type
_entity.pdbx_description
1 polymer ?
#
loop_
_entity_poly.entity_id
_entity_poly.type
_entity_poly.pdbx_seq_one_letter_code
_entity_poly.pdbx_strand_id
1 'polypeptide(L)'
;MPSSQIRVIATPVGGGFGGKTDPFQHEMVACKLAMLTGRPVKLTLTREEVFYTHRGRHPVLMWVKAGIKSDGLITALHFRNFLDGGAYGSYGVASTFYTGALQTVTYPIGSYKFEAMLSLIHI
;
A
#
# COMPACT_ATOMS: atom_id res chain seq x y z
N MET A 1 -19.37 13.45 19.06
CA MET A 1 -20.50 13.07 18.19
C MET A 1 -20.68 11.57 18.31
N PRO A 2 -21.88 11.05 18.62
CA PRO A 2 -22.10 9.61 18.67
C PRO A 2 -22.08 9.00 17.26
N SER A 3 -21.66 7.74 17.14
CA SER A 3 -21.55 7.04 15.86
C SER A 3 -22.88 6.95 15.09
N SER A 4 -24.00 6.93 15.81
CA SER A 4 -25.35 6.93 15.21
C SER A 4 -25.68 8.20 14.41
N GLN A 5 -24.91 9.27 14.59
CA GLN A 5 -25.05 10.53 13.84
C GLN A 5 -24.07 10.64 12.67
N ILE A 6 -23.31 9.60 12.41
CA ILE A 6 -22.30 9.59 11.35
C ILE A 6 -22.75 8.62 10.26
N ARG A 7 -22.79 9.10 9.03
CA ARG A 7 -23.02 8.26 7.86
C ARG A 7 -21.84 8.37 6.91
N VAL A 8 -21.16 7.26 6.67
CA VAL A 8 -20.09 7.14 5.69
C VAL A 8 -20.63 6.45 4.43
N ILE A 9 -20.44 7.06 3.29
CA ILE A 9 -20.90 6.55 2.01
C ILE A 9 -19.68 6.26 1.15
N ALA A 10 -19.47 4.98 0.82
CA ALA A 10 -18.46 4.58 -0.14
C ALA A 10 -18.90 4.95 -1.56
N THR A 11 -18.08 5.70 -2.25
CA THR A 11 -18.29 6.06 -3.65
C THR A 11 -17.46 5.16 -4.57
N PRO A 12 -17.79 5.05 -5.88
CA PRO A 12 -16.93 4.34 -6.82
C PRO A 12 -15.50 4.89 -6.82
N VAL A 13 -14.53 3.99 -6.76
CA VAL A 13 -13.11 4.33 -6.69
C VAL A 13 -12.41 3.87 -7.97
N GLY A 14 -11.75 4.79 -8.66
CA GLY A 14 -11.01 4.52 -9.90
C GLY A 14 -9.61 3.93 -9.70
N GLY A 15 -9.35 3.33 -8.56
CA GLY A 15 -8.05 2.76 -8.16
C GLY A 15 -7.48 3.46 -6.93
N GLY A 16 -6.66 2.76 -6.15
CA GLY A 16 -6.06 3.27 -4.92
C GLY A 16 -4.56 3.17 -4.87
N PHE A 17 -3.99 2.08 -5.43
CA PHE A 17 -2.56 1.80 -5.47
C PHE A 17 -1.88 1.87 -4.09
N GLY A 18 -2.61 1.45 -3.05
CA GLY A 18 -2.21 1.55 -1.65
C GLY A 18 -2.52 2.88 -0.97
N GLY A 19 -2.92 3.91 -1.73
CA GLY A 19 -3.16 5.24 -1.21
C GLY A 19 -4.57 5.54 -0.70
N LYS A 20 -5.48 4.56 -0.71
CA LYS A 20 -6.87 4.74 -0.24
C LYS A 20 -7.28 3.66 0.76
N THR A 21 -6.32 3.07 1.45
CA THR A 21 -6.55 1.98 2.41
C THR A 21 -6.85 2.49 3.81
N ASP A 22 -6.32 3.66 4.16
CA ASP A 22 -6.48 4.26 5.48
C ASP A 22 -6.92 5.72 5.37
N PRO A 23 -7.56 6.27 6.42
CA PRO A 23 -7.89 7.68 6.46
C PRO A 23 -6.63 8.57 6.53
N PHE A 24 -6.70 9.71 5.89
CA PHE A 24 -5.65 10.73 5.89
C PHE A 24 -6.09 11.97 6.66
N GLN A 25 -5.12 12.83 6.99
CA GLN A 25 -5.38 14.05 7.74
C GLN A 25 -6.40 14.98 7.05
N HIS A 26 -6.37 15.07 5.72
CA HIS A 26 -7.30 15.93 4.97
C HIS A 26 -8.75 15.50 5.12
N GLU A 27 -9.04 14.21 5.27
CA GLU A 27 -10.40 13.71 5.52
C GLU A 27 -10.88 14.13 6.92
N MET A 28 -10.00 14.00 7.92
CA MET A 28 -10.30 14.45 9.28
C MET A 28 -10.47 15.97 9.38
N VAL A 29 -9.66 16.72 8.63
CA VAL A 29 -9.78 18.19 8.54
C VAL A 29 -11.11 18.59 7.91
N ALA A 30 -11.52 17.96 6.83
CA ALA A 30 -12.81 18.24 6.18
C ALA A 30 -13.98 17.98 7.14
N CYS A 31 -13.96 16.86 7.86
CA CYS A 31 -14.96 16.54 8.87
C CYS A 31 -15.00 17.57 10.00
N LYS A 32 -13.82 17.94 10.52
CA LYS A 32 -13.73 18.93 11.61
C LYS A 32 -14.22 20.30 11.18
N LEU A 33 -13.88 20.74 9.97
CA LEU A 33 -14.36 22.00 9.43
C LEU A 33 -15.89 22.01 9.24
N ALA A 34 -16.46 20.92 8.74
CA ALA A 34 -17.91 20.80 8.61
C ALA A 34 -18.61 20.92 9.98
N MET A 35 -18.05 20.28 11.01
CA MET A 35 -18.57 20.39 12.38
C MET A 35 -18.47 21.81 12.96
N LEU A 36 -17.39 22.53 12.70
CA LEU A 36 -17.16 23.87 13.21
C LEU A 36 -18.01 24.92 12.51
N THR A 37 -18.19 24.78 11.21
CA THR A 37 -18.92 25.77 10.40
C THR A 37 -20.43 25.49 10.29
N GLY A 38 -20.86 24.25 10.59
CA GLY A 38 -22.23 23.80 10.37
C GLY A 38 -22.60 23.76 8.86
N ARG A 39 -21.63 23.74 7.97
CA ARG A 39 -21.81 23.78 6.51
C ARG A 39 -21.13 22.60 5.83
N PRO A 40 -21.60 22.20 4.63
CA PRO A 40 -20.88 21.22 3.81
C PRO A 40 -19.47 21.70 3.48
N VAL A 41 -18.50 20.79 3.61
CA VAL A 41 -17.10 21.04 3.27
C VAL A 41 -16.66 20.04 2.22
N LYS A 42 -16.08 20.53 1.14
CA LYS A 42 -15.40 19.73 0.10
C LYS A 42 -13.91 20.07 0.12
N LEU A 43 -13.08 19.05 0.22
CA LEU A 43 -11.63 19.19 0.12
C LEU A 43 -11.15 18.35 -1.07
N THR A 44 -10.39 18.97 -1.96
CA THR A 44 -9.81 18.31 -3.14
C THR A 44 -8.34 18.70 -3.22
N LEU A 45 -7.47 17.70 -3.21
CA LEU A 45 -6.04 17.93 -3.38
C LEU A 45 -5.70 18.19 -4.85
N THR A 46 -4.81 19.12 -5.09
CA THR A 46 -4.17 19.27 -6.40
C THR A 46 -3.24 18.09 -6.67
N ARG A 47 -2.78 17.94 -7.92
CA ARG A 47 -1.82 16.87 -8.25
C ARG A 47 -0.51 17.00 -7.47
N GLU A 48 -0.04 18.21 -7.26
CA GLU A 48 1.17 18.48 -6.49
C GLU A 48 0.98 18.10 -5.01
N GLU A 49 -0.12 18.52 -4.39
CA GLU A 49 -0.45 18.16 -3.01
C GLU A 49 -0.57 16.64 -2.82
N VAL A 50 -1.09 15.92 -3.81
CA VAL A 50 -1.16 14.46 -3.77
C VAL A 50 0.24 13.84 -3.67
N PHE A 51 1.24 14.37 -4.37
CA PHE A 51 2.61 13.87 -4.28
C PHE A 51 3.25 14.08 -2.91
N TYR A 52 2.87 15.14 -2.20
CA TYR A 52 3.43 15.44 -0.87
C TYR A 52 2.66 14.80 0.29
N THR A 53 1.38 14.55 0.12
CA THR A 53 0.51 14.14 1.24
C THR A 53 -0.02 12.73 1.14
N HIS A 54 -0.03 12.14 -0.05
CA HIS A 54 -0.62 10.85 -0.31
C HIS A 54 0.42 9.74 -0.27
N ARG A 55 0.06 8.57 0.28
CA ARG A 55 0.94 7.39 0.19
C ARG A 55 0.89 6.82 -1.23
N GLY A 56 2.00 6.21 -1.61
CA GLY A 56 2.12 5.53 -2.88
C GLY A 56 2.89 4.23 -2.74
N ARG A 57 3.32 3.71 -3.87
CA ARG A 57 4.21 2.57 -3.93
C ARG A 57 5.61 2.98 -3.53
N HIS A 58 6.30 2.08 -2.84
CA HIS A 58 7.70 2.26 -2.47
C HIS A 58 8.63 1.80 -3.61
N PRO A 59 9.81 2.41 -3.76
CA PRO A 59 10.89 1.84 -4.55
C PRO A 59 11.28 0.47 -4.00
N VAL A 60 11.47 -0.51 -4.88
CA VAL A 60 11.82 -1.88 -4.48
C VAL A 60 12.89 -2.41 -5.40
N LEU A 61 13.98 -2.90 -4.81
CA LEU A 61 14.99 -3.70 -5.50
C LEU A 61 14.64 -5.17 -5.30
N MET A 62 14.47 -5.90 -6.40
CA MET A 62 14.08 -7.31 -6.38
C MET A 62 15.16 -8.19 -6.99
N TRP A 63 15.42 -9.32 -6.35
CA TRP A 63 16.23 -10.39 -6.86
C TRP A 63 15.42 -11.68 -6.85
N VAL A 64 15.41 -12.38 -7.99
CA VAL A 64 14.60 -13.58 -8.19
C VAL A 64 15.49 -14.69 -8.79
N LYS A 65 15.43 -15.88 -8.18
CA LYS A 65 15.99 -17.11 -8.74
C LYS A 65 14.89 -18.16 -8.82
N ALA A 66 14.63 -18.66 -10.01
CA ALA A 66 13.57 -19.66 -10.25
C ALA A 66 14.18 -20.97 -10.78
N GLY A 67 13.66 -22.08 -10.28
CA GLY A 67 13.86 -23.41 -10.86
C GLY A 67 12.65 -23.76 -11.72
N ILE A 68 12.89 -24.05 -13.00
CA ILE A 68 11.83 -24.32 -13.98
C ILE A 68 12.16 -25.64 -14.69
N LYS A 69 11.16 -26.53 -14.82
CA LYS A 69 11.28 -27.74 -15.64
C LYS A 69 11.12 -27.43 -17.13
N SER A 70 11.52 -28.40 -17.97
CA SER A 70 11.39 -28.28 -19.42
C SER A 70 9.96 -28.11 -19.93
N ASP A 71 8.97 -28.53 -19.15
CA ASP A 71 7.53 -28.35 -19.42
C ASP A 71 6.99 -26.98 -18.96
N GLY A 72 7.85 -26.13 -18.39
CA GLY A 72 7.47 -24.80 -17.90
C GLY A 72 7.01 -24.75 -16.44
N LEU A 73 6.93 -25.88 -15.74
CA LEU A 73 6.51 -25.91 -14.34
C LEU A 73 7.57 -25.28 -13.43
N ILE A 74 7.16 -24.31 -12.61
CA ILE A 74 8.00 -23.69 -11.58
C ILE A 74 8.10 -24.63 -10.39
N THR A 75 9.28 -25.15 -10.12
CA THR A 75 9.52 -26.10 -9.01
C THR A 75 10.06 -25.44 -7.75
N ALA A 76 10.80 -24.35 -7.92
CA ALA A 76 11.39 -23.61 -6.81
C ALA A 76 11.47 -22.12 -7.13
N LEU A 77 11.32 -21.30 -6.11
CA LEU A 77 11.49 -19.86 -6.20
C LEU A 77 12.22 -19.35 -4.96
N HIS A 78 13.33 -18.64 -5.17
CA HIS A 78 13.96 -17.84 -4.14
C HIS A 78 13.83 -16.37 -4.53
N PHE A 79 13.11 -15.63 -3.71
CA PHE A 79 12.79 -14.23 -3.93
C PHE A 79 13.29 -13.37 -2.78
N ARG A 80 14.04 -12.33 -3.12
CA ARG A 80 14.53 -11.34 -2.15
C ARG A 80 14.07 -9.96 -2.58
N ASN A 81 13.60 -9.16 -1.64
CA ASN A 81 13.30 -7.77 -1.89
C ASN A 81 13.94 -6.85 -0.84
N PHE A 82 14.32 -5.67 -1.32
CA PHE A 82 14.74 -4.52 -0.51
C PHE A 82 13.77 -3.40 -0.82
N LEU A 83 12.98 -3.02 0.16
CA LEU A 83 11.96 -1.98 0.02
C LEU A 83 12.45 -0.72 0.72
N ASP A 84 12.49 0.39 -0.02
CA ASP A 84 12.79 1.70 0.55
C ASP A 84 11.50 2.33 1.08
N GLY A 85 11.27 2.15 2.38
CA GLY A 85 10.07 2.64 3.06
C GLY A 85 10.17 4.07 3.53
N GLY A 86 11.37 4.58 3.68
CA GLY A 86 11.62 5.90 4.26
C GLY A 86 11.23 6.02 5.74
N ALA A 87 11.38 7.23 6.27
CA ALA A 87 11.31 7.49 7.72
C ALA A 87 9.97 7.16 8.38
N TYR A 88 8.88 7.27 7.68
CA TYR A 88 7.53 7.08 8.24
C TYR A 88 6.98 5.66 8.08
N GLY A 89 7.69 4.80 7.36
CA GLY A 89 7.29 3.40 7.12
C GLY A 89 5.98 3.22 6.36
N SER A 90 4.98 4.04 6.63
CA SER A 90 3.68 4.03 5.97
C SER A 90 3.12 2.60 5.79
N TYR A 91 2.77 2.22 4.57
CA TYR A 91 2.31 0.88 4.21
C TYR A 91 3.46 -0.09 3.88
N GLY A 92 4.72 0.30 4.14
CA GLY A 92 5.92 -0.44 3.76
C GLY A 92 5.98 -1.85 4.31
N VAL A 93 5.65 -2.05 5.59
CA VAL A 93 5.64 -3.39 6.24
C VAL A 93 4.66 -4.31 5.52
N ALA A 94 3.44 -3.87 5.28
CA ALA A 94 2.43 -4.65 4.57
C ALA A 94 2.83 -4.91 3.11
N SER A 95 3.36 -3.92 2.41
CA SER A 95 3.86 -4.07 1.03
C SER A 95 4.97 -5.10 0.95
N THR A 96 5.90 -5.08 1.91
CA THR A 96 6.99 -6.06 2.01
C THR A 96 6.45 -7.48 2.15
N PHE A 97 5.49 -7.68 3.07
CA PHE A 97 4.86 -8.98 3.30
C PHE A 97 4.08 -9.46 2.07
N TYR A 98 3.21 -8.63 1.51
CA TYR A 98 2.37 -9.00 0.37
C TYR A 98 3.18 -9.31 -0.88
N THR A 99 4.30 -8.63 -1.11
CA THR A 99 5.17 -8.91 -2.26
C THR A 99 5.65 -10.35 -2.27
N GLY A 100 5.93 -10.94 -1.10
CA GLY A 100 6.29 -12.36 -1.00
C GLY A 100 5.09 -13.29 -0.99
N ALA A 101 4.11 -13.04 -0.11
CA ALA A 101 3.01 -13.96 0.13
C ALA A 101 2.12 -14.20 -1.11
N LEU A 102 1.87 -13.16 -1.91
CA LEU A 102 0.97 -13.27 -3.06
C LEU A 102 1.52 -14.11 -4.21
N GLN A 103 2.82 -14.36 -4.26
CA GLN A 103 3.42 -15.20 -5.32
C GLN A 103 3.00 -16.66 -5.18
N THR A 104 2.89 -17.15 -3.96
CA THR A 104 2.45 -18.53 -3.70
C THR A 104 0.96 -18.76 -3.95
N VAL A 105 0.18 -17.70 -4.02
CA VAL A 105 -1.25 -17.77 -4.39
C VAL A 105 -1.41 -17.91 -5.90
N THR A 106 -0.55 -17.24 -6.68
CA THR A 106 -0.66 -17.24 -8.15
C THR A 106 -0.05 -18.50 -8.79
N TYR A 107 1.05 -18.98 -8.22
CA TYR A 107 1.82 -20.09 -8.77
C TYR A 107 1.93 -21.27 -7.77
N PRO A 108 1.65 -22.50 -8.18
CA PRO A 108 1.93 -23.68 -7.36
C PRO A 108 3.44 -23.94 -7.32
N ILE A 109 4.12 -23.40 -6.32
CA ILE A 109 5.57 -23.50 -6.16
C ILE A 109 5.89 -24.57 -5.12
N GLY A 110 6.63 -25.62 -5.52
CA GLY A 110 6.96 -26.74 -4.63
C GLY A 110 7.95 -26.37 -3.52
N SER A 111 8.89 -25.46 -3.78
CA SER A 111 9.85 -24.96 -2.81
C SER A 111 9.97 -23.44 -2.91
N TYR A 112 9.66 -22.74 -1.82
CA TYR A 112 9.64 -21.29 -1.79
C TYR A 112 10.48 -20.72 -0.65
N LYS A 113 11.40 -19.81 -0.99
CA LYS A 113 12.15 -19.03 -0.01
C LYS A 113 11.94 -17.55 -0.29
N PHE A 114 11.50 -16.82 0.72
CA PHE A 114 11.31 -15.37 0.66
C PHE A 114 12.13 -14.67 1.74
N GLU A 115 12.88 -13.66 1.32
CA GLU A 115 13.65 -12.78 2.19
C GLU A 115 13.31 -11.34 1.86
N ALA A 116 12.89 -10.57 2.86
CA ALA A 116 12.51 -9.18 2.68
C ALA A 116 13.22 -8.28 3.68
N MET A 117 13.64 -7.15 3.21
CA MET A 117 14.24 -6.10 4.02
C MET A 117 13.50 -4.79 3.74
N LEU A 118 13.16 -4.10 4.82
CA LEU A 118 12.54 -2.77 4.79
C LEU A 118 13.55 -1.77 5.34
N SER A 119 13.94 -0.82 4.52
CA SER A 119 14.74 0.32 4.96
C SER A 119 13.82 1.41 5.49
N LEU A 120 14.15 1.96 6.65
CA LEU A 120 13.48 3.12 7.24
C LEU A 120 14.30 4.41 7.07
N ILE A 121 15.45 4.30 6.43
CA ILE A 121 16.35 5.39 6.05
C ILE A 121 16.76 5.18 4.60
N HIS A 122 17.36 6.19 3.99
CA HIS A 122 17.88 6.07 2.62
C HIS A 122 18.91 4.95 2.54
N ILE A 123 18.80 4.13 1.50
CA ILE A 123 19.78 3.13 1.11
C ILE A 123 20.74 3.78 0.11
#